data_bcabdb3c8147450e3d47ac928ca2f13d
#
_entry.id   bcabdb3c8147450e3d47ac928ca2f13d
#
_cell.length_a   1.000
_cell.length_b   1.000
_cell.length_c   1.000
_cell.angle_alpha   90.00
_cell.angle_beta   90.00
_cell.angle_gamma   90.00
#
_symmetry.space_group_name_H-M   'P 1'
#
loop_
_entity.id
_entity.type
_entity.pdbx_description
1 polymer ?
#
loop_
_entity_poly.entity_id
_entity_poly.type
_entity_poly.pdbx_seq_one_letter_code
_entity_poly.pdbx_strand_id
1 'polypeptide(L)'
;MHSKRGRARLDASFAMVVAGFSLLCCVSLACFFPHSMMFDGASAPLYRSFNSGFGLASFVGALAYGVAVFRFPKLFFAGALAGYAMLGAGCALLMAVVGDAWVAVTAGALCGGGLACAYVYWLGLLTFMHRRRAMTAQGGQALVGGLAFSLLSLLPLEVARIAIVAGAAVSCVCACVAWWRMRASGEASIAGLQEKGGVFS
;
A
#
# COMPACT_ATOMS: atom_id res chain seq x y z
N MET A 1 8.13 -2.12 -36.30
CA MET A 1 8.20 -1.00 -35.33
C MET A 1 7.22 -1.11 -34.14
N HIS A 2 6.08 -1.80 -34.23
CA HIS A 2 5.11 -1.97 -33.14
C HIS A 2 5.62 -2.74 -31.91
N SER A 3 6.50 -3.73 -32.08
CA SER A 3 7.02 -4.58 -30.99
C SER A 3 7.88 -3.84 -29.94
N LYS A 4 8.71 -2.85 -30.35
CA LYS A 4 9.56 -2.10 -29.43
C LYS A 4 8.77 -1.14 -28.52
N ARG A 5 7.72 -0.49 -29.05
CA ARG A 5 6.85 0.40 -28.26
C ARG A 5 6.01 -0.37 -27.24
N GLY A 6 5.58 -1.59 -27.55
CA GLY A 6 4.86 -2.46 -26.62
C GLY A 6 5.72 -2.88 -25.44
N ARG A 7 6.98 -3.31 -25.70
CA ARG A 7 7.92 -3.67 -24.62
C ARG A 7 8.23 -2.49 -23.70
N ALA A 8 8.53 -1.33 -24.24
CA ALA A 8 8.83 -0.14 -23.43
C ALA A 8 7.65 0.28 -22.53
N ARG A 9 6.39 0.11 -22.97
CA ARG A 9 5.21 0.39 -22.14
C ARG A 9 5.05 -0.62 -21.01
N LEU A 10 5.27 -1.91 -21.28
CA LEU A 10 5.24 -2.99 -20.29
C LEU A 10 6.31 -2.81 -19.22
N ASP A 11 7.53 -2.43 -19.62
CA ASP A 11 8.63 -2.19 -18.70
C ASP A 11 8.37 -0.97 -17.80
N ALA A 12 7.74 0.07 -18.33
CA ALA A 12 7.34 1.25 -17.55
C ALA A 12 6.22 0.93 -16.55
N SER A 13 5.24 0.09 -16.91
CA SER A 13 4.19 -0.34 -15.97
C SER A 13 4.77 -1.19 -14.85
N PHE A 14 5.68 -2.09 -15.17
CA PHE A 14 6.40 -2.90 -14.20
C PHE A 14 7.20 -2.03 -13.21
N ALA A 15 7.96 -1.05 -13.70
CA ALA A 15 8.71 -0.13 -12.86
C ALA A 15 7.80 0.65 -11.89
N MET A 16 6.62 1.11 -12.37
CA MET A 16 5.64 1.78 -11.50
C MET A 16 5.09 0.86 -10.41
N VAL A 17 4.85 -0.42 -10.74
CA VAL A 17 4.40 -1.41 -9.74
C VAL A 17 5.48 -1.64 -8.69
N VAL A 18 6.73 -1.86 -9.11
CA VAL A 18 7.83 -2.06 -8.16
C VAL A 18 8.04 -0.82 -7.28
N ALA A 19 8.11 0.36 -7.87
CA ALA A 19 8.32 1.61 -7.12
C ALA A 19 7.18 1.89 -6.12
N GLY A 20 5.92 1.86 -6.59
CA GLY A 20 4.76 2.16 -5.74
C GLY A 20 4.58 1.14 -4.62
N PHE A 21 4.77 -0.15 -4.92
CA PHE A 21 4.65 -1.20 -3.92
C PHE A 21 5.81 -1.17 -2.91
N SER A 22 7.03 -0.82 -3.34
CA SER A 22 8.17 -0.62 -2.43
C SER A 22 7.96 0.56 -1.48
N LEU A 23 7.39 1.67 -1.96
CA LEU A 23 7.04 2.81 -1.12
C LEU A 23 5.97 2.42 -0.09
N LEU A 24 4.95 1.66 -0.50
CA LEU A 24 3.94 1.16 0.44
C LEU A 24 4.56 0.25 1.51
N CYS A 25 5.50 -0.62 1.12
CA CYS A 25 6.25 -1.47 2.05
C CYS A 25 7.04 -0.62 3.07
N CYS A 26 7.72 0.42 2.61
CA CYS A 26 8.44 1.36 3.48
C CYS A 26 7.50 2.04 4.50
N VAL A 27 6.35 2.53 4.05
CA VAL A 27 5.31 3.12 4.91
C VAL A 27 4.78 2.11 5.92
N SER A 28 4.55 0.88 5.48
CA SER A 28 4.12 -0.23 6.35
C SER A 28 5.12 -0.51 7.47
N LEU A 29 6.40 -0.60 7.14
CA LEU A 29 7.47 -0.79 8.13
C LEU A 29 7.49 0.36 9.14
N ALA A 30 7.32 1.61 8.69
CA ALA A 30 7.26 2.76 9.58
C ALA A 30 6.08 2.71 10.56
N CYS A 31 4.93 2.18 10.14
CA CYS A 31 3.77 1.98 11.02
C CYS A 31 3.91 0.77 11.95
N PHE A 32 4.66 -0.25 11.53
CA PHE A 32 4.71 -1.53 12.25
C PHE A 32 5.76 -1.57 13.36
N PHE A 33 6.89 -0.88 13.21
CA PHE A 33 7.98 -0.93 14.19
C PHE A 33 7.81 0.10 15.31
N PRO A 34 7.86 -0.31 16.61
CA PRO A 34 7.65 0.57 17.76
C PRO A 34 8.72 1.65 17.92
N HIS A 35 9.91 1.40 17.42
CA HIS A 35 11.04 2.34 17.44
C HIS A 35 11.26 2.99 16.08
N SER A 36 10.22 3.02 15.24
CA SER A 36 10.29 3.72 13.98
C SER A 36 10.16 5.24 14.20
N MET A 37 10.58 5.97 13.19
CA MET A 37 10.46 7.43 13.16
C MET A 37 9.05 7.97 13.39
N MET A 38 7.99 7.16 13.19
CA MET A 38 6.60 7.56 13.45
C MET A 38 6.28 7.61 14.95
N PHE A 39 6.99 6.81 15.76
CA PHE A 39 6.75 6.66 17.20
C PHE A 39 7.90 7.11 18.07
N ASP A 40 8.91 7.75 17.50
CA ASP A 40 10.04 8.26 18.26
C ASP A 40 9.54 9.30 19.28
N GLY A 41 9.90 9.10 20.55
CA GLY A 41 9.37 9.87 21.68
C GLY A 41 7.96 9.48 22.15
N ALA A 42 7.26 8.54 21.49
CA ALA A 42 5.97 8.07 21.94
C ALA A 42 6.10 7.12 23.14
N SER A 43 5.16 7.22 24.10
CA SER A 43 5.10 6.28 25.22
C SER A 43 4.71 4.87 24.77
N ALA A 44 5.21 3.84 25.47
CA ALA A 44 4.84 2.45 25.20
C ALA A 44 3.32 2.18 25.23
N PRO A 45 2.51 2.78 26.13
CA PRO A 45 1.06 2.67 26.09
C PRO A 45 0.44 3.23 24.82
N LEU A 46 0.94 4.38 24.32
CA LEU A 46 0.43 5.01 23.11
C LEU A 46 0.65 4.11 21.89
N TYR A 47 1.85 3.52 21.76
CA TYR A 47 2.14 2.57 20.69
C TYR A 47 1.26 1.32 20.78
N ARG A 48 1.00 0.80 21.99
CA ARG A 48 0.10 -0.36 22.16
C ARG A 48 -1.31 -0.03 21.71
N SER A 49 -1.81 1.16 22.05
CA SER A 49 -3.14 1.64 21.63
C SER A 49 -3.21 1.74 20.10
N PHE A 50 -2.21 2.34 19.46
CA PHE A 50 -2.11 2.37 18.00
C PHE A 50 -2.10 0.97 17.40
N ASN A 51 -1.23 0.08 17.89
CA ASN A 51 -1.04 -1.26 17.32
C ASN A 51 -2.30 -2.15 17.47
N SER A 52 -3.10 -1.95 18.52
CA SER A 52 -4.38 -2.66 18.68
C SER A 52 -5.39 -2.26 17.60
N GLY A 53 -5.54 -0.96 17.34
CA GLY A 53 -6.37 -0.46 16.24
C GLY A 53 -5.84 -0.88 14.87
N PHE A 54 -4.53 -0.76 14.66
CA PHE A 54 -3.86 -1.13 13.44
C PHE A 54 -4.04 -2.62 13.08
N GLY A 55 -3.76 -3.52 14.02
CA GLY A 55 -3.85 -4.97 13.78
C GLY A 55 -5.28 -5.41 13.46
N LEU A 56 -6.26 -4.98 14.28
CA LEU A 56 -7.66 -5.31 14.06
C LEU A 56 -8.18 -4.78 12.72
N ALA A 57 -7.92 -3.51 12.42
CA ALA A 57 -8.39 -2.89 11.18
C ALA A 57 -7.67 -3.44 9.94
N SER A 58 -6.40 -3.84 10.04
CA SER A 58 -5.69 -4.50 8.96
C SER A 58 -6.33 -5.83 8.60
N PHE A 59 -6.65 -6.64 9.60
CA PHE A 59 -7.29 -7.94 9.39
C PHE A 59 -8.69 -7.78 8.80
N VAL A 60 -9.54 -6.97 9.46
CA VAL A 60 -10.93 -6.74 9.02
C VAL A 60 -10.96 -6.05 7.64
N GLY A 61 -10.08 -5.07 7.42
CA GLY A 61 -9.98 -4.34 6.17
C GLY A 61 -9.55 -5.23 5.01
N ALA A 62 -8.54 -6.09 5.20
CA ALA A 62 -8.11 -7.03 4.18
C ALA A 62 -9.22 -8.03 3.80
N LEU A 63 -9.91 -8.58 4.82
CA LEU A 63 -11.01 -9.53 4.60
C LEU A 63 -12.20 -8.85 3.92
N ALA A 64 -12.66 -7.72 4.46
CA ALA A 64 -13.82 -7.00 3.94
C ALA A 64 -13.58 -6.50 2.52
N TYR A 65 -12.42 -5.90 2.26
CA TYR A 65 -12.08 -5.41 0.92
C TYR A 65 -11.84 -6.55 -0.06
N GLY A 66 -11.17 -7.64 0.35
CA GLY A 66 -11.01 -8.83 -0.48
C GLY A 66 -12.34 -9.43 -0.91
N VAL A 67 -13.26 -9.62 0.03
CA VAL A 67 -14.63 -10.10 -0.25
C VAL A 67 -15.40 -9.10 -1.13
N ALA A 68 -15.30 -7.80 -0.83
CA ALA A 68 -15.99 -6.77 -1.61
C ALA A 68 -15.50 -6.75 -3.07
N VAL A 69 -14.19 -6.85 -3.30
CA VAL A 69 -13.62 -6.91 -4.67
C VAL A 69 -14.03 -8.19 -5.39
N PHE A 70 -14.03 -9.33 -4.70
CA PHE A 70 -14.51 -10.59 -5.27
C PHE A 70 -15.97 -10.50 -5.72
N ARG A 71 -16.83 -9.92 -4.88
CA ARG A 71 -18.27 -9.77 -5.19
C ARG A 71 -18.56 -8.65 -6.18
N PHE A 72 -17.80 -7.57 -6.09
CA PHE A 72 -17.97 -6.34 -6.87
C PHE A 72 -16.63 -5.85 -7.44
N PRO A 73 -16.14 -6.45 -8.53
CA PRO A 73 -14.82 -6.11 -9.11
C PRO A 73 -14.66 -4.62 -9.49
N LYS A 74 -15.76 -3.91 -9.69
CA LYS A 74 -15.77 -2.46 -9.95
C LYS A 74 -15.20 -1.65 -8.78
N LEU A 75 -15.25 -2.19 -7.56
CA LEU A 75 -14.73 -1.56 -6.34
C LEU A 75 -13.20 -1.67 -6.22
N PHE A 76 -12.53 -2.47 -7.07
CA PHE A 76 -11.11 -2.74 -6.98
C PHE A 76 -10.26 -1.46 -6.95
N PHE A 77 -10.48 -0.53 -7.86
CA PHE A 77 -9.73 0.72 -7.89
C PHE A 77 -10.24 1.74 -6.87
N ALA A 78 -11.56 1.88 -6.73
CA ALA A 78 -12.15 2.84 -5.78
C ALA A 78 -11.80 2.50 -4.33
N GLY A 79 -11.81 1.21 -3.97
CA GLY A 79 -11.42 0.76 -2.63
C GLY A 79 -9.94 0.99 -2.33
N ALA A 80 -9.06 0.88 -3.34
CA ALA A 80 -7.65 1.25 -3.18
C ALA A 80 -7.49 2.75 -2.88
N LEU A 81 -8.19 3.62 -3.61
CA LEU A 81 -8.13 5.07 -3.35
C LEU A 81 -8.67 5.41 -1.95
N ALA A 82 -9.78 4.80 -1.54
CA ALA A 82 -10.29 4.94 -0.18
C ALA A 82 -9.25 4.47 0.86
N GLY A 83 -8.57 3.35 0.60
CA GLY A 83 -7.47 2.86 1.43
C GLY A 83 -6.33 3.86 1.57
N TYR A 84 -5.88 4.47 0.48
CA TYR A 84 -4.85 5.51 0.54
C TYR A 84 -5.32 6.78 1.26
N ALA A 85 -6.57 7.16 1.11
CA ALA A 85 -7.15 8.28 1.86
C ALA A 85 -7.18 8.00 3.38
N MET A 86 -7.59 6.78 3.76
CA MET A 86 -7.55 6.33 5.17
C MET A 86 -6.12 6.33 5.72
N LEU A 87 -5.16 5.81 4.95
CA LEU A 87 -3.75 5.80 5.34
C LEU A 87 -3.22 7.22 5.55
N GLY A 88 -3.49 8.13 4.64
CA GLY A 88 -3.11 9.54 4.76
C GLY A 88 -3.74 10.22 5.98
N ALA A 89 -5.04 10.00 6.22
CA ALA A 89 -5.72 10.52 7.39
C ALA A 89 -5.17 9.96 8.70
N GLY A 90 -4.87 8.66 8.74
CA GLY A 90 -4.24 8.01 9.90
C GLY A 90 -2.85 8.56 10.21
N CYS A 91 -2.01 8.74 9.19
CA CYS A 91 -0.71 9.37 9.34
C CYS A 91 -0.82 10.83 9.82
N ALA A 92 -1.76 11.61 9.28
CA ALA A 92 -1.99 12.98 9.69
C ALA A 92 -2.44 13.07 11.16
N LEU A 93 -3.37 12.19 11.59
CA LEU A 93 -3.80 12.10 12.99
C LEU A 93 -2.63 11.75 13.91
N LEU A 94 -1.79 10.80 13.53
CA LEU A 94 -0.63 10.39 14.32
C LEU A 94 0.37 11.53 14.50
N MET A 95 0.50 12.41 13.49
CA MET A 95 1.40 13.57 13.55
C MET A 95 0.81 14.77 14.30
N ALA A 96 -0.51 14.93 14.29
CA ALA A 96 -1.18 16.10 14.88
C ALA A 96 -1.42 15.98 16.39
N VAL A 97 -1.62 14.76 16.91
CA VAL A 97 -2.06 14.55 18.30
C VAL A 97 -1.14 13.55 19.00
N VAL A 98 -0.27 14.07 19.86
CA VAL A 98 0.62 13.28 20.69
C VAL A 98 -0.01 13.19 22.09
N GLY A 99 -0.45 11.98 22.50
CA GLY A 99 -0.78 11.71 23.91
C GLY A 99 -2.15 11.10 24.22
N ASP A 100 -3.13 11.15 23.32
CA ASP A 100 -4.45 10.56 23.54
C ASP A 100 -4.54 9.13 22.99
N ALA A 101 -4.87 8.17 23.87
CA ALA A 101 -4.97 6.76 23.52
C ALA A 101 -6.08 6.47 22.48
N TRP A 102 -7.21 7.18 22.53
CA TRP A 102 -8.30 7.00 21.57
C TRP A 102 -7.93 7.50 20.17
N VAL A 103 -7.20 8.62 20.11
CA VAL A 103 -6.68 9.14 18.85
C VAL A 103 -5.64 8.17 18.27
N ALA A 104 -4.78 7.57 19.13
CA ALA A 104 -3.84 6.57 18.69
C ALA A 104 -4.53 5.30 18.14
N VAL A 105 -5.58 4.80 18.79
CA VAL A 105 -6.38 3.66 18.29
C VAL A 105 -7.02 4.01 16.94
N THR A 106 -7.60 5.20 16.82
CA THR A 106 -8.25 5.66 15.57
C THR A 106 -7.24 5.80 14.44
N ALA A 107 -6.09 6.44 14.70
CA ALA A 107 -4.99 6.55 13.74
C ALA A 107 -4.49 5.16 13.32
N GLY A 108 -4.33 4.24 14.28
CA GLY A 108 -3.98 2.85 14.00
C GLY A 108 -5.00 2.16 13.10
N ALA A 109 -6.28 2.30 13.40
CA ALA A 109 -7.35 1.70 12.60
C ALA A 109 -7.37 2.26 11.17
N LEU A 110 -7.18 3.57 10.99
CA LEU A 110 -7.11 4.19 9.67
C LEU A 110 -5.86 3.74 8.89
N CYS A 111 -4.70 3.72 9.54
CA CYS A 111 -3.47 3.24 8.92
C CYS A 111 -3.57 1.76 8.56
N GLY A 112 -4.04 0.92 9.47
CA GLY A 112 -4.15 -0.52 9.27
C GLY A 112 -5.13 -0.90 8.19
N GLY A 113 -6.35 -0.34 8.23
CA GLY A 113 -7.36 -0.55 7.19
C GLY A 113 -6.91 -0.02 5.83
N GLY A 114 -6.30 1.16 5.82
CA GLY A 114 -5.77 1.79 4.61
C GLY A 114 -4.65 0.97 3.97
N LEU A 115 -3.68 0.52 4.76
CA LEU A 115 -2.61 -0.36 4.28
C LEU A 115 -3.15 -1.68 3.76
N ALA A 116 -4.11 -2.31 4.47
CA ALA A 116 -4.72 -3.55 4.04
C ALA A 116 -5.35 -3.43 2.65
N CYS A 117 -6.17 -2.38 2.43
CA CYS A 117 -6.77 -2.11 1.13
C CYS A 117 -5.72 -1.88 0.04
N ALA A 118 -4.68 -1.09 0.33
CA ALA A 118 -3.59 -0.83 -0.60
C ALA A 118 -2.80 -2.11 -0.94
N TYR A 119 -2.50 -2.96 0.03
CA TYR A 119 -1.83 -4.25 -0.20
C TYR A 119 -2.66 -5.19 -1.05
N VAL A 120 -3.95 -5.38 -0.73
CA VAL A 120 -4.87 -6.21 -1.53
C VAL A 120 -4.91 -5.71 -2.97
N TYR A 121 -4.93 -4.40 -3.18
CA TYR A 121 -4.88 -3.81 -4.51
C TYR A 121 -3.57 -4.13 -5.24
N TRP A 122 -2.40 -3.91 -4.62
CA TRP A 122 -1.12 -4.21 -5.24
C TRP A 122 -0.95 -5.70 -5.56
N LEU A 123 -1.36 -6.57 -4.64
CA LEU A 123 -1.38 -8.01 -4.89
C LEU A 123 -2.30 -8.37 -6.05
N GLY A 124 -3.49 -7.73 -6.13
CA GLY A 124 -4.40 -7.87 -7.25
C GLY A 124 -3.79 -7.43 -8.59
N LEU A 125 -3.04 -6.32 -8.61
CA LEU A 125 -2.32 -5.89 -9.82
C LEU A 125 -1.27 -6.93 -10.27
N LEU A 126 -0.59 -7.60 -9.33
CA LEU A 126 0.37 -8.64 -9.67
C LEU A 126 -0.27 -9.84 -10.38
N THR A 127 -1.55 -10.13 -10.12
CA THR A 127 -2.26 -11.24 -10.80
C THR A 127 -2.43 -11.02 -12.29
N PHE A 128 -2.40 -9.77 -12.77
CA PHE A 128 -2.43 -9.44 -14.20
C PHE A 128 -1.06 -9.57 -14.88
N MET A 129 0.01 -9.73 -14.09
CA MET A 129 1.37 -9.85 -14.63
C MET A 129 1.76 -11.30 -14.88
N HIS A 130 2.71 -11.51 -15.79
CA HIS A 130 3.33 -12.81 -15.96
C HIS A 130 4.05 -13.24 -14.68
N ARG A 131 3.93 -14.51 -14.28
CA ARG A 131 4.43 -15.09 -13.02
C ARG A 131 5.84 -14.63 -12.63
N ARG A 132 6.81 -14.64 -13.56
CA ARG A 132 8.18 -14.20 -13.27
C ARG A 132 8.24 -12.73 -12.85
N ARG A 133 7.51 -11.86 -13.55
CA ARG A 133 7.47 -10.42 -13.23
C ARG A 133 6.78 -10.18 -11.89
N ALA A 134 5.70 -10.88 -11.60
CA ALA A 134 5.01 -10.79 -10.33
C ALA A 134 5.93 -11.19 -9.16
N MET A 135 6.65 -12.30 -9.28
CA MET A 135 7.62 -12.74 -8.26
C MET A 135 8.79 -11.75 -8.09
N THR A 136 9.31 -11.22 -9.20
CA THR A 136 10.38 -10.19 -9.15
C THR A 136 9.88 -8.91 -8.50
N ALA A 137 8.65 -8.47 -8.79
CA ALA A 137 8.04 -7.30 -8.17
C ALA A 137 7.86 -7.52 -6.66
N GLN A 138 7.41 -8.70 -6.26
CA GLN A 138 7.19 -9.02 -4.85
C GLN A 138 8.49 -9.13 -4.04
N GLY A 139 9.53 -9.74 -4.60
CA GLY A 139 10.85 -9.75 -3.97
C GLY A 139 11.50 -8.38 -3.97
N GLY A 140 11.40 -7.67 -5.10
CA GLY A 140 11.96 -6.32 -5.26
C GLY A 140 11.33 -5.31 -4.30
N GLN A 141 10.02 -5.36 -4.08
CA GLN A 141 9.33 -4.45 -3.16
C GLN A 141 9.79 -4.59 -1.72
N ALA A 142 10.02 -5.82 -1.26
CA ALA A 142 10.49 -6.05 0.11
C ALA A 142 11.93 -5.54 0.29
N LEU A 143 12.81 -5.82 -0.68
CA LEU A 143 14.19 -5.37 -0.66
C LEU A 143 14.30 -3.84 -0.74
N VAL A 144 13.68 -3.24 -1.74
CA VAL A 144 13.77 -1.79 -1.99
C VAL A 144 13.03 -1.02 -0.89
N GLY A 145 11.85 -1.51 -0.45
CA GLY A 145 11.11 -0.91 0.65
C GLY A 145 11.84 -0.98 1.98
N GLY A 146 12.49 -2.11 2.28
CA GLY A 146 13.32 -2.27 3.47
C GLY A 146 14.57 -1.37 3.45
N LEU A 147 15.26 -1.27 2.30
CA LEU A 147 16.39 -0.35 2.14
C LEU A 147 15.96 1.11 2.26
N ALA A 148 14.84 1.49 1.63
CA ALA A 148 14.29 2.84 1.75
C ALA A 148 13.96 3.18 3.20
N PHE A 149 13.32 2.27 3.93
CA PHE A 149 13.02 2.45 5.35
C PHE A 149 14.30 2.63 6.17
N SER A 150 15.33 1.80 5.95
CA SER A 150 16.61 1.91 6.64
C SER A 150 17.32 3.22 6.34
N LEU A 151 17.28 3.71 5.11
CA LEU A 151 17.86 5.00 4.74
C LEU A 151 17.08 6.17 5.37
N LEU A 152 15.75 6.09 5.41
CA LEU A 152 14.92 7.13 6.05
C LEU A 152 15.17 7.21 7.55
N SER A 153 15.50 6.10 8.22
CA SER A 153 15.82 6.09 9.65
C SER A 153 17.10 6.83 10.01
N LEU A 154 17.96 7.16 9.02
CA LEU A 154 19.16 7.97 9.21
C LEU A 154 18.89 9.49 9.08
N LEU A 155 17.70 9.89 8.62
CA LEU A 155 17.33 11.29 8.46
C LEU A 155 16.81 11.89 9.76
N PRO A 156 16.87 13.23 9.91
CA PRO A 156 16.18 13.92 10.98
C PRO A 156 14.70 13.53 11.04
N LEU A 157 14.17 13.38 12.26
CA LEU A 157 12.83 12.85 12.52
C LEU A 157 11.72 13.50 11.69
N GLU A 158 11.71 14.84 11.65
CA GLU A 158 10.70 15.59 10.91
C GLU A 158 10.76 15.34 9.40
N VAL A 159 11.99 15.26 8.86
CA VAL A 159 12.20 14.97 7.43
C VAL A 159 11.75 13.54 7.10
N ALA A 160 12.05 12.59 7.99
CA ALA A 160 11.65 11.20 7.81
C ALA A 160 10.14 11.02 7.84
N ARG A 161 9.43 11.69 8.77
CA ARG A 161 7.96 11.69 8.85
C ARG A 161 7.32 12.25 7.58
N ILE A 162 7.79 13.40 7.11
CA ILE A 162 7.31 14.01 5.86
C ILE A 162 7.56 13.06 4.68
N ALA A 163 8.75 12.46 4.61
CA ALA A 163 9.10 11.53 3.55
C ALA A 163 8.20 10.28 3.52
N ILE A 164 7.77 9.76 4.68
CA ILE A 164 6.83 8.63 4.77
C ILE A 164 5.46 9.02 4.22
N VAL A 165 4.93 10.18 4.61
CA VAL A 165 3.63 10.65 4.12
C VAL A 165 3.71 10.92 2.61
N ALA A 166 4.77 11.56 2.14
CA ALA A 166 5.03 11.75 0.72
C ALA A 166 5.15 10.41 -0.02
N GLY A 167 5.82 9.42 0.57
CA GLY A 167 5.94 8.07 0.05
C GLY A 167 4.58 7.39 -0.15
N ALA A 168 3.65 7.54 0.80
CA ALA A 168 2.28 7.04 0.66
C ALA A 168 1.54 7.73 -0.50
N ALA A 169 1.68 9.05 -0.64
CA ALA A 169 1.08 9.81 -1.74
C ALA A 169 1.66 9.39 -3.10
N VAL A 170 2.98 9.27 -3.21
CA VAL A 170 3.66 8.80 -4.43
C VAL A 170 3.25 7.36 -4.76
N SER A 171 3.13 6.47 -3.75
CA SER A 171 2.63 5.11 -3.95
C SER A 171 1.21 5.12 -4.53
N CYS A 172 0.33 6.01 -4.05
CA CYS A 172 -1.02 6.19 -4.60
C CYS A 172 -0.97 6.62 -6.07
N VAL A 173 -0.13 7.60 -6.42
CA VAL A 173 0.05 8.04 -7.81
C VAL A 173 0.55 6.91 -8.69
N CYS A 174 1.55 6.13 -8.21
CA CYS A 174 2.04 4.95 -8.91
C CYS A 174 0.92 3.92 -9.14
N ALA A 175 0.05 3.70 -8.14
CA ALA A 175 -1.09 2.81 -8.24
C ALA A 175 -2.07 3.26 -9.32
N CYS A 176 -2.41 4.55 -9.37
CA CYS A 176 -3.27 5.14 -10.38
C CYS A 176 -2.67 4.99 -11.79
N VAL A 177 -1.40 5.32 -11.95
CA VAL A 177 -0.70 5.24 -13.24
C VAL A 177 -0.56 3.79 -13.71
N ALA A 178 -0.21 2.87 -12.81
CA ALA A 178 -0.12 1.44 -13.12
C ALA A 178 -1.47 0.90 -13.61
N TRP A 179 -2.55 1.19 -12.90
CA TRP A 179 -3.90 0.79 -13.28
C TRP A 179 -4.31 1.31 -14.66
N TRP A 180 -4.10 2.60 -14.88
CA TRP A 180 -4.45 3.25 -16.16
C TRP A 180 -3.69 2.64 -17.34
N ARG A 181 -2.40 2.39 -17.17
CA ARG A 181 -1.56 1.78 -18.20
C ARG A 181 -1.93 0.34 -18.48
N MET A 182 -2.17 -0.46 -17.43
CA MET A 182 -2.55 -1.87 -17.57
C MET A 182 -3.93 -1.99 -18.22
N ARG A 183 -4.85 -1.08 -17.90
CA ARG A 183 -6.16 -1.04 -18.55
C ARG A 183 -6.07 -0.61 -20.03
N ALA A 184 -5.23 0.37 -20.33
CA ALA A 184 -5.02 0.84 -21.70
C ALA A 184 -4.31 -0.21 -22.59
N SER A 185 -3.50 -1.11 -21.99
CA SER A 185 -2.86 -2.23 -22.72
C SER A 185 -3.78 -3.46 -22.87
N GLY A 186 -4.95 -3.45 -22.26
CA GLY A 186 -5.86 -4.60 -22.24
C GLY A 186 -5.47 -5.72 -21.28
N GLU A 187 -4.39 -5.55 -20.51
CA GLU A 187 -3.92 -6.56 -19.54
C GLU A 187 -4.82 -6.62 -18.30
N ALA A 188 -5.33 -5.47 -17.84
CA ALA A 188 -6.26 -5.38 -16.73
C ALA A 188 -7.69 -5.26 -17.25
N SER A 189 -8.41 -6.38 -17.28
CA SER A 189 -9.84 -6.43 -17.55
C SER A 189 -10.59 -6.74 -16.25
N ILE A 190 -11.67 -5.98 -15.98
CA ILE A 190 -12.57 -6.28 -14.84
C ILE A 190 -13.19 -7.67 -15.01
N ALA A 191 -13.46 -8.11 -16.26
CA ALA A 191 -13.89 -9.46 -16.56
C ALA A 191 -12.83 -10.52 -16.21
N GLY A 192 -11.54 -10.23 -16.41
CA GLY A 192 -10.45 -11.13 -16.05
C GLY A 192 -10.27 -11.35 -14.54
N LEU A 193 -10.72 -10.41 -13.70
CA LEU A 193 -10.78 -10.63 -12.23
C LEU A 193 -11.86 -11.65 -11.86
N GLN A 194 -13.00 -11.65 -12.56
CA GLN A 194 -14.09 -12.60 -12.33
C GLN A 194 -13.74 -14.00 -12.84
N GLU A 195 -13.06 -14.09 -13.99
CA GLU A 195 -12.66 -15.36 -14.61
C GLU A 195 -11.59 -16.09 -13.79
N LYS A 196 -10.63 -15.36 -13.23
CA LYS A 196 -9.60 -15.91 -12.35
C LYS A 196 -10.12 -16.26 -10.95
N GLY A 197 -11.16 -15.57 -10.46
CA GLY A 197 -11.83 -15.89 -9.21
C GLY A 197 -12.67 -17.18 -9.29
N GLY A 198 -13.16 -17.57 -10.47
CA GLY A 198 -13.91 -18.80 -10.69
C GLY A 198 -13.08 -20.10 -10.62
N VAL A 199 -11.76 -20.00 -10.55
CA VAL A 199 -10.86 -21.17 -10.42
C VAL A 199 -10.88 -21.76 -8.99
N PHE A 200 -11.52 -21.09 -8.03
CA PHE A 200 -11.65 -21.52 -6.63
C PHE A 200 -13.07 -21.95 -6.26
N SER A 201 -13.96 -22.13 -7.22
CA SER A 201 -15.33 -22.66 -6.99
C SER A 201 -15.43 -24.13 -7.39
#